data_b47ec99ed45e19fb7dd74f7600ac37fb
#
_entry.id   b47ec99ed45e19fb7dd74f7600ac37fb
#
_cell.length_a   1.000
_cell.length_b   1.000
_cell.length_c   1.000
_cell.angle_alpha   90.00
_cell.angle_beta   90.00
_cell.angle_gamma   90.00
#
_symmetry.space_group_name_H-M   'P 1'
#
loop_
_entity.id
_entity.type
_entity.pdbx_description
1 polymer ?
#
loop_
_entity_poly.entity_id
_entity_poly.type
_entity_poly.pdbx_seq_one_letter_code
_entity_poly.pdbx_strand_id
1 'polypeptide(L)'
;YTPYVILRNILENPGWYTSYTPYQPEVAQGRLEMLLNFQQMIVDFTGMDIANASLLDEGTAAAEAMGLSHRLNKKDSNLVFVSENCHPQTIDVIQTRAEPMGLKVLVGNEDEVLDQLKEDLVCGILQYPGTLGDIKDPSEAISKIHKKNGKAILACDLLALAKLKTPRELGADIAVGSSQRFGIPMGYGGPHAAFFATKDEFKRSMPGRIIGVSVDRHGNLSLIHI
;
A
#
# COMPACT_ATOMS: atom_id res chain seq x y z
N TYR A 1 8.37 1.48 19.65
CA TYR A 1 7.83 1.71 21.01
C TYR A 1 6.32 1.81 20.94
N THR A 2 5.63 0.95 21.69
CA THR A 2 4.16 0.96 21.78
C THR A 2 3.74 1.90 22.92
N PRO A 3 2.96 2.96 22.66
CA PRO A 3 2.42 3.80 23.71
C PRO A 3 1.60 3.02 24.74
N TYR A 4 1.72 3.34 26.02
CA TYR A 4 1.00 2.65 27.09
C TYR A 4 -0.52 2.69 26.93
N VAL A 5 -1.06 3.78 26.36
CA VAL A 5 -2.50 3.89 26.10
C VAL A 5 -2.95 2.86 25.04
N ILE A 6 -2.15 2.60 24.02
CA ILE A 6 -2.45 1.57 23.02
C ILE A 6 -2.33 0.17 23.66
N LEU A 7 -1.24 -0.07 24.39
CA LEU A 7 -1.04 -1.37 25.06
C LEU A 7 -2.23 -1.71 25.97
N ARG A 8 -2.55 -0.85 26.92
CA ARG A 8 -3.57 -1.10 27.93
C ARG A 8 -5.00 -1.04 27.37
N ASN A 9 -5.31 -0.06 26.53
CA ASN A 9 -6.69 0.20 26.14
C ASN A 9 -7.11 -0.51 24.86
N ILE A 10 -6.16 -0.98 24.04
CA ILE A 10 -6.44 -1.67 22.79
C ILE A 10 -5.92 -3.11 22.84
N LEU A 11 -4.61 -3.32 22.99
CA LEU A 11 -4.00 -4.65 22.87
C LEU A 11 -4.39 -5.59 24.02
N GLU A 12 -4.58 -5.08 25.23
CA GLU A 12 -5.01 -5.86 26.40
C GLU A 12 -6.54 -5.88 26.60
N ASN A 13 -7.29 -5.15 25.81
CA ASN A 13 -8.74 -5.03 25.95
C ASN A 13 -9.44 -6.17 25.18
N PRO A 14 -10.14 -7.09 25.87
CA PRO A 14 -10.82 -8.22 25.23
C PRO A 14 -11.96 -7.81 24.29
N GLY A 15 -12.45 -6.58 24.37
CA GLY A 15 -13.41 -6.04 23.41
C GLY A 15 -12.80 -5.80 22.03
N TRP A 16 -11.47 -5.61 21.94
CA TRP A 16 -10.76 -5.40 20.70
C TRP A 16 -10.06 -6.65 20.16
N TYR A 17 -9.34 -7.40 21.00
CA TYR A 17 -8.67 -8.61 20.51
C TYR A 17 -9.67 -9.77 20.38
N THR A 18 -10.03 -10.09 19.18
CA THR A 18 -10.94 -11.19 18.86
C THR A 18 -10.57 -11.79 17.53
N SER A 19 -10.76 -13.08 17.36
CA SER A 19 -10.60 -13.79 16.11
C SER A 19 -11.74 -13.53 15.11
N TYR A 20 -12.81 -12.85 15.53
CA TYR A 20 -13.95 -12.57 14.67
C TYR A 20 -13.57 -11.55 13.58
N THR A 21 -13.72 -11.96 12.33
CA THR A 21 -13.60 -11.05 11.18
C THR A 21 -14.95 -10.38 10.94
N PRO A 22 -14.99 -9.04 10.79
CA PRO A 22 -16.25 -8.29 10.69
C PRO A 22 -16.87 -8.40 9.29
N TYR A 23 -17.29 -9.63 8.91
CA TYR A 23 -17.95 -9.86 7.63
C TYR A 23 -19.37 -9.31 7.58
N GLN A 24 -20.08 -9.32 8.72
CA GLN A 24 -21.45 -8.83 8.83
C GLN A 24 -21.45 -7.39 9.31
N PRO A 25 -21.74 -6.42 8.45
CA PRO A 25 -21.71 -5.00 8.82
C PRO A 25 -22.73 -4.67 9.92
N GLU A 26 -23.87 -5.36 9.96
CA GLU A 26 -24.96 -5.11 10.91
C GLU A 26 -24.53 -5.24 12.38
N VAL A 27 -23.62 -6.16 12.67
CA VAL A 27 -23.14 -6.43 14.05
C VAL A 27 -21.72 -5.89 14.29
N ALA A 28 -21.11 -5.26 13.30
CA ALA A 28 -19.72 -4.85 13.34
C ALA A 28 -19.50 -3.34 13.06
N GLN A 29 -20.53 -2.50 13.23
CA GLN A 29 -20.50 -1.08 12.87
C GLN A 29 -19.31 -0.33 13.51
N GLY A 30 -19.02 -0.56 14.80
CA GLY A 30 -17.88 0.09 15.47
C GLY A 30 -16.52 -0.35 14.91
N ARG A 31 -16.39 -1.59 14.45
CA ARG A 31 -15.15 -2.04 13.75
C ARG A 31 -15.04 -1.45 12.37
N LEU A 32 -16.14 -1.34 11.64
CA LEU A 32 -16.16 -0.69 10.33
C LEU A 32 -15.82 0.80 10.45
N GLU A 33 -16.29 1.48 11.49
CA GLU A 33 -15.92 2.86 11.78
C GLU A 33 -14.39 2.99 12.00
N MET A 34 -13.80 2.08 12.76
CA MET A 34 -12.34 2.06 12.95
C MET A 34 -11.59 1.84 11.63
N LEU A 35 -12.07 0.93 10.78
CA LEU A 35 -11.48 0.68 9.47
C LEU A 35 -11.66 1.89 8.51
N LEU A 36 -12.78 2.58 8.59
CA LEU A 36 -13.01 3.82 7.84
C LEU A 36 -12.01 4.91 8.27
N ASN A 37 -11.80 5.06 9.59
CA ASN A 37 -10.79 5.98 10.13
C ASN A 37 -9.38 5.60 9.66
N PHE A 38 -9.05 4.30 9.62
CA PHE A 38 -7.78 3.83 9.08
C PHE A 38 -7.61 4.24 7.60
N GLN A 39 -8.62 4.02 6.78
CA GLN A 39 -8.59 4.44 5.36
C GLN A 39 -8.33 5.94 5.23
N GLN A 40 -9.03 6.75 6.02
CA GLN A 40 -8.86 8.20 6.00
C GLN A 40 -7.44 8.63 6.45
N MET A 41 -6.91 8.02 7.51
CA MET A 41 -5.53 8.29 7.94
C MET A 41 -4.52 7.99 6.84
N ILE A 42 -4.68 6.89 6.12
CA ILE A 42 -3.78 6.53 5.02
C ILE A 42 -3.90 7.54 3.88
N VAL A 43 -5.11 7.97 3.53
CA VAL A 43 -5.33 9.03 2.53
C VAL A 43 -4.62 10.33 2.95
N ASP A 44 -4.79 10.75 4.21
CA ASP A 44 -4.20 11.99 4.73
C ASP A 44 -2.66 11.94 4.71
N PHE A 45 -2.04 10.81 5.08
CA PHE A 45 -0.58 10.66 5.06
C PHE A 45 0.00 10.55 3.66
N THR A 46 -0.69 9.88 2.75
CA THR A 46 -0.16 9.61 1.40
C THR A 46 -0.53 10.68 0.38
N GLY A 47 -1.56 11.46 0.67
CA GLY A 47 -2.16 12.42 -0.26
C GLY A 47 -2.94 11.74 -1.39
N MET A 48 -3.10 10.42 -1.38
CA MET A 48 -3.84 9.68 -2.39
C MET A 48 -5.36 9.90 -2.26
N ASP A 49 -6.11 9.53 -3.29
CA ASP A 49 -7.55 9.80 -3.32
C ASP A 49 -8.36 8.77 -2.53
N ILE A 50 -7.88 7.52 -2.44
CA ILE A 50 -8.59 6.41 -1.81
C ILE A 50 -7.60 5.38 -1.23
N ALA A 51 -7.96 4.78 -0.10
CA ALA A 51 -7.24 3.69 0.53
C ALA A 51 -8.16 2.52 0.86
N ASN A 52 -7.63 1.30 0.90
CA ASN A 52 -8.36 0.13 1.37
C ASN A 52 -8.32 -0.01 2.91
N ALA A 53 -9.09 -0.94 3.43
CA ALA A 53 -9.19 -1.15 4.88
C ALA A 53 -7.93 -1.80 5.48
N SER A 54 -7.20 -2.66 4.78
CA SER A 54 -5.83 -3.14 5.02
C SER A 54 -5.47 -4.31 4.10
N LEU A 55 -4.18 -4.65 4.07
CA LEU A 55 -3.64 -5.88 3.51
C LEU A 55 -2.76 -6.58 4.55
N LEU A 56 -2.18 -7.72 4.19
CA LEU A 56 -1.42 -8.56 5.13
C LEU A 56 -0.12 -7.88 5.59
N ASP A 57 0.74 -7.53 4.63
CA ASP A 57 2.05 -6.91 4.85
C ASP A 57 2.50 -6.08 3.64
N GLU A 58 3.60 -5.35 3.79
CA GLU A 58 4.13 -4.48 2.73
C GLU A 58 4.47 -5.26 1.46
N GLY A 59 5.13 -6.41 1.57
CA GLY A 59 5.49 -7.23 0.41
C GLY A 59 4.25 -7.69 -0.37
N THR A 60 3.20 -8.13 0.33
CA THR A 60 1.91 -8.47 -0.28
C THR A 60 1.26 -7.25 -0.93
N ALA A 61 1.27 -6.09 -0.26
CA ALA A 61 0.69 -4.87 -0.81
C ALA A 61 1.42 -4.42 -2.08
N ALA A 62 2.75 -4.51 -2.13
CA ALA A 62 3.55 -4.21 -3.31
C ALA A 62 3.24 -5.18 -4.48
N ALA A 63 3.11 -6.48 -4.17
CA ALA A 63 2.74 -7.47 -5.17
C ALA A 63 1.30 -7.28 -5.68
N GLU A 64 0.36 -6.90 -4.82
CA GLU A 64 -1.00 -6.54 -5.25
C GLU A 64 -1.02 -5.26 -6.11
N ALA A 65 -0.15 -4.29 -5.81
CA ALA A 65 0.01 -3.09 -6.63
C ALA A 65 0.58 -3.42 -8.02
N MET A 66 1.52 -4.36 -8.10
CA MET A 66 2.00 -4.92 -9.37
C MET A 66 0.84 -5.60 -10.13
N GLY A 67 0.05 -6.43 -9.46
CA GLY A 67 -1.12 -7.11 -10.05
C GLY A 67 -2.19 -6.14 -10.54
N LEU A 68 -2.47 -5.07 -9.80
CA LEU A 68 -3.36 -3.99 -10.25
C LEU A 68 -2.79 -3.32 -11.51
N SER A 69 -1.51 -2.98 -11.50
CA SER A 69 -0.85 -2.34 -12.63
C SER A 69 -0.90 -3.20 -13.88
N HIS A 70 -0.72 -4.52 -13.72
CA HIS A 70 -0.83 -5.49 -14.81
C HIS A 70 -2.25 -5.54 -15.39
N ARG A 71 -3.30 -5.58 -14.54
CA ARG A 71 -4.70 -5.53 -15.00
C ARG A 71 -5.05 -4.23 -15.74
N LEU A 72 -4.42 -3.12 -15.39
CA LEU A 72 -4.61 -1.82 -16.03
C LEU A 72 -3.70 -1.60 -17.24
N ASN A 73 -2.75 -2.49 -17.48
CA ASN A 73 -1.80 -2.36 -18.57
C ASN A 73 -2.50 -2.55 -19.91
N LYS A 74 -2.48 -1.51 -20.74
CA LYS A 74 -3.03 -1.51 -22.10
C LYS A 74 -1.99 -1.85 -23.16
N LYS A 75 -0.73 -1.97 -22.75
CA LYS A 75 0.40 -2.34 -23.60
C LYS A 75 0.70 -3.81 -23.40
N ASP A 76 1.28 -4.44 -24.39
CA ASP A 76 1.70 -5.83 -24.31
C ASP A 76 3.08 -5.97 -23.64
N SER A 77 3.24 -5.27 -22.50
CA SER A 77 4.44 -5.34 -21.68
C SER A 77 4.26 -6.34 -20.55
N ASN A 78 5.31 -7.09 -20.26
CA ASN A 78 5.39 -7.99 -19.12
C ASN A 78 6.56 -7.66 -18.18
N LEU A 79 7.18 -6.47 -18.32
CA LEU A 79 8.35 -6.08 -17.54
C LEU A 79 7.96 -5.22 -16.34
N VAL A 80 8.45 -5.61 -15.17
CA VAL A 80 8.31 -4.92 -13.90
C VAL A 80 9.69 -4.49 -13.43
N PHE A 81 9.88 -3.22 -13.15
CA PHE A 81 11.08 -2.71 -12.52
C PHE A 81 10.90 -2.65 -11.00
N VAL A 82 11.90 -3.08 -10.23
CA VAL A 82 11.93 -2.98 -8.77
C VAL A 82 13.27 -2.37 -8.36
N SER A 83 13.23 -1.28 -7.61
CA SER A 83 14.47 -0.69 -7.06
C SER A 83 15.15 -1.66 -6.10
N GLU A 84 16.47 -1.77 -6.20
CA GLU A 84 17.31 -2.53 -5.26
C GLU A 84 17.24 -1.99 -3.83
N ASN A 85 16.77 -0.74 -3.67
CA ASN A 85 16.54 -0.09 -2.37
C ASN A 85 15.24 -0.55 -1.68
N CYS A 86 14.40 -1.36 -2.34
CA CYS A 86 13.26 -2.02 -1.69
C CYS A 86 13.73 -3.03 -0.65
N HIS A 87 12.89 -3.29 0.35
CA HIS A 87 13.20 -4.31 1.35
C HIS A 87 13.35 -5.69 0.70
N PRO A 88 14.37 -6.49 1.08
CA PRO A 88 14.60 -7.81 0.47
C PRO A 88 13.36 -8.70 0.45
N GLN A 89 12.59 -8.73 1.56
CA GLN A 89 11.35 -9.50 1.64
C GLN A 89 10.31 -9.03 0.62
N THR A 90 10.23 -7.72 0.40
CA THR A 90 9.31 -7.14 -0.59
C THR A 90 9.70 -7.57 -2.00
N ILE A 91 11.00 -7.55 -2.33
CA ILE A 91 11.53 -8.03 -3.61
C ILE A 91 11.18 -9.51 -3.83
N ASP A 92 11.43 -10.36 -2.83
CA ASP A 92 11.16 -11.80 -2.90
C ASP A 92 9.67 -12.10 -3.13
N VAL A 93 8.78 -11.40 -2.43
CA VAL A 93 7.32 -11.56 -2.61
C VAL A 93 6.89 -11.11 -4.01
N ILE A 94 7.42 -9.98 -4.51
CA ILE A 94 7.12 -9.50 -5.86
C ILE A 94 7.56 -10.55 -6.90
N GLN A 95 8.77 -11.09 -6.80
CA GLN A 95 9.29 -12.11 -7.71
C GLN A 95 8.42 -13.37 -7.69
N THR A 96 8.10 -13.86 -6.49
CA THR A 96 7.24 -15.04 -6.31
C THR A 96 5.86 -14.87 -6.93
N ARG A 97 5.27 -13.67 -6.82
CA ARG A 97 3.94 -13.37 -7.35
C ARG A 97 3.97 -13.04 -8.85
N ALA A 98 5.08 -12.55 -9.37
CA ALA A 98 5.27 -12.22 -10.79
C ALA A 98 5.37 -13.47 -11.68
N GLU A 99 6.06 -14.51 -11.21
CA GLU A 99 6.35 -15.73 -11.97
C GLU A 99 5.08 -16.39 -12.55
N PRO A 100 4.04 -16.75 -11.77
CA PRO A 100 2.83 -17.37 -12.30
C PRO A 100 2.00 -16.43 -13.18
N MET A 101 2.25 -15.13 -13.14
CA MET A 101 1.60 -14.13 -13.99
C MET A 101 2.34 -13.93 -15.33
N GLY A 102 3.47 -14.60 -15.55
CA GLY A 102 4.31 -14.43 -16.73
C GLY A 102 5.03 -13.07 -16.79
N LEU A 103 5.15 -12.38 -15.65
CA LEU A 103 5.85 -11.10 -15.53
C LEU A 103 7.34 -11.31 -15.28
N LYS A 104 8.15 -10.48 -15.90
CA LYS A 104 9.60 -10.45 -15.71
C LYS A 104 9.95 -9.33 -14.72
N VAL A 105 10.66 -9.67 -13.65
CA VAL A 105 11.11 -8.70 -12.65
C VAL A 105 12.57 -8.35 -12.89
N LEU A 106 12.84 -7.06 -13.10
CA LEU A 106 14.17 -6.50 -13.20
C LEU A 106 14.46 -5.69 -11.94
N VAL A 107 15.40 -6.19 -11.11
CA VAL A 107 15.85 -5.50 -9.90
C VAL A 107 17.14 -4.74 -10.20
N GLY A 108 17.24 -3.49 -9.77
CA GLY A 108 18.46 -2.71 -9.96
C GLY A 108 18.35 -1.27 -9.48
N ASN A 109 19.41 -0.52 -9.72
CA ASN A 109 19.48 0.90 -9.41
C ASN A 109 18.62 1.71 -10.39
N GLU A 110 17.69 2.51 -9.86
CA GLU A 110 16.75 3.28 -10.69
C GLU A 110 17.44 4.29 -11.61
N ASP A 111 18.58 4.87 -11.19
CA ASP A 111 19.29 5.87 -11.99
C ASP A 111 19.99 5.24 -13.21
N GLU A 112 20.48 4.02 -13.04
CA GLU A 112 21.21 3.31 -14.09
C GLU A 112 20.27 2.55 -15.04
N VAL A 113 19.32 1.82 -14.46
CA VAL A 113 18.47 0.88 -15.21
C VAL A 113 17.41 1.62 -16.02
N LEU A 114 16.69 2.59 -15.40
CA LEU A 114 15.57 3.25 -16.09
C LEU A 114 16.00 4.07 -17.32
N ASP A 115 17.21 4.59 -17.35
CA ASP A 115 17.71 5.33 -18.51
C ASP A 115 18.09 4.41 -19.69
N GLN A 116 18.58 3.22 -19.38
CA GLN A 116 19.04 2.26 -20.40
C GLN A 116 17.90 1.39 -20.95
N LEU A 117 16.80 1.26 -20.20
CA LEU A 117 15.67 0.42 -20.56
C LEU A 117 14.97 0.97 -21.80
N LYS A 118 14.70 0.12 -22.79
CA LYS A 118 13.99 0.47 -24.04
C LYS A 118 12.54 0.02 -24.05
N GLU A 119 12.22 -0.99 -23.25
CA GLU A 119 10.91 -1.61 -23.19
C GLU A 119 9.92 -0.78 -22.35
N ASP A 120 8.65 -0.91 -22.68
CA ASP A 120 7.55 -0.41 -21.83
C ASP A 120 7.49 -1.21 -20.51
N LEU A 121 7.06 -0.58 -19.43
CA LEU A 121 6.89 -1.18 -18.12
C LEU A 121 5.42 -1.45 -17.81
N VAL A 122 5.15 -2.53 -17.09
CA VAL A 122 3.89 -2.71 -16.35
C VAL A 122 3.85 -1.72 -15.18
N CYS A 123 4.90 -1.73 -14.37
CA CYS A 123 5.09 -0.80 -13.26
C CYS A 123 6.56 -0.70 -12.87
N GLY A 124 6.87 0.33 -12.10
CA GLY A 124 8.12 0.46 -11.36
C GLY A 124 7.82 0.62 -9.88
N ILE A 125 8.53 -0.11 -9.03
CA ILE A 125 8.38 -0.12 -7.57
C ILE A 125 9.61 0.51 -6.94
N LEU A 126 9.41 1.55 -6.15
CA LEU A 126 10.45 2.31 -5.47
C LEU A 126 10.22 2.28 -3.97
N GLN A 127 11.27 2.45 -3.16
CA GLN A 127 11.22 2.49 -1.69
C GLN A 127 11.54 3.90 -1.16
N TYR A 128 10.79 4.38 -0.17
CA TYR A 128 10.93 5.73 0.36
C TYR A 128 10.58 5.82 1.86
N PRO A 129 11.54 5.96 2.76
CA PRO A 129 12.99 5.84 2.57
C PRO A 129 13.45 4.45 2.10
N GLY A 130 14.67 4.37 1.54
CA GLY A 130 15.26 3.10 1.15
C GLY A 130 15.58 2.18 2.34
N THR A 131 15.90 0.92 2.05
CA THR A 131 16.17 -0.12 3.07
C THR A 131 17.31 0.25 4.02
N LEU A 132 18.31 0.97 3.54
CA LEU A 132 19.45 1.42 4.36
C LEU A 132 19.18 2.76 5.04
N GLY A 133 17.98 3.32 4.93
CA GLY A 133 17.58 4.57 5.55
C GLY A 133 17.90 5.82 4.73
N ASP A 134 18.36 5.67 3.50
CA ASP A 134 18.61 6.77 2.57
C ASP A 134 17.30 7.44 2.17
N ILE A 135 17.36 8.77 2.06
CA ILE A 135 16.22 9.60 1.64
C ILE A 135 16.60 10.27 0.32
N LYS A 136 16.13 9.68 -0.76
CA LYS A 136 16.31 10.20 -2.13
C LYS A 136 14.96 10.65 -2.67
N ASP A 137 14.89 11.80 -3.34
CA ASP A 137 13.66 12.24 -4.01
C ASP A 137 13.37 11.32 -5.22
N PRO A 138 12.28 10.55 -5.21
CA PRO A 138 11.99 9.59 -6.27
C PRO A 138 11.30 10.22 -7.49
N SER A 139 11.07 11.51 -7.53
CA SER A 139 10.26 12.19 -8.58
C SER A 139 10.82 11.95 -9.99
N GLU A 140 12.15 11.94 -10.14
CA GLU A 140 12.78 11.68 -11.43
C GLU A 140 12.56 10.24 -11.89
N ALA A 141 12.77 9.27 -10.99
CA ALA A 141 12.53 7.85 -11.28
C ALA A 141 11.05 7.59 -11.63
N ILE A 142 10.12 8.20 -10.90
CA ILE A 142 8.68 8.16 -11.19
C ILE A 142 8.39 8.70 -12.60
N SER A 143 8.98 9.83 -12.95
CA SER A 143 8.85 10.42 -14.32
C SER A 143 9.39 9.47 -15.40
N LYS A 144 10.53 8.80 -15.16
CA LYS A 144 11.10 7.81 -16.08
C LYS A 144 10.18 6.58 -16.24
N ILE A 145 9.59 6.09 -15.13
CA ILE A 145 8.61 5.00 -15.18
C ILE A 145 7.38 5.37 -16.02
N HIS A 146 6.84 6.56 -15.81
CA HIS A 146 5.70 7.06 -16.60
C HIS A 146 6.02 7.21 -18.09
N LYS A 147 7.21 7.67 -18.45
CA LYS A 147 7.67 7.76 -19.86
C LYS A 147 7.72 6.38 -20.55
N LYS A 148 7.82 5.30 -19.76
CA LYS A 148 7.78 3.91 -20.21
C LYS A 148 6.38 3.27 -20.04
N ASN A 149 5.34 4.08 -19.97
CA ASN A 149 3.94 3.67 -19.81
C ASN A 149 3.64 2.88 -18.52
N GLY A 150 4.61 2.74 -17.62
CA GLY A 150 4.47 2.02 -16.35
C GLY A 150 3.73 2.82 -15.28
N LYS A 151 3.11 2.11 -14.32
CA LYS A 151 2.58 2.72 -13.11
C LYS A 151 3.68 2.84 -12.06
N ALA A 152 3.77 4.00 -11.41
CA ALA A 152 4.74 4.24 -10.35
C ALA A 152 4.15 3.85 -8.99
N ILE A 153 4.76 2.86 -8.35
CA ILE A 153 4.39 2.35 -7.04
C ILE A 153 5.46 2.80 -6.03
N LEU A 154 5.03 3.46 -4.96
CA LEU A 154 5.94 3.91 -3.91
C LEU A 154 5.65 3.15 -2.62
N ALA A 155 6.58 2.27 -2.22
CA ALA A 155 6.58 1.67 -0.89
C ALA A 155 7.17 2.67 0.09
N CYS A 156 6.43 3.05 1.13
CA CYS A 156 6.81 4.16 1.99
C CYS A 156 6.49 3.95 3.47
N ASP A 157 7.28 4.61 4.32
CA ASP A 157 7.09 4.63 5.77
C ASP A 157 6.18 5.79 6.17
N LEU A 158 5.01 5.49 6.73
CA LEU A 158 4.02 6.50 7.14
C LEU A 158 4.59 7.53 8.14
N LEU A 159 5.47 7.12 9.05
CA LEU A 159 6.08 8.06 10.00
C LEU A 159 7.02 9.04 9.29
N ALA A 160 7.74 8.58 8.28
CA ALA A 160 8.59 9.44 7.45
C ALA A 160 7.75 10.47 6.68
N LEU A 161 6.57 10.10 6.18
CA LEU A 161 5.67 11.01 5.46
C LEU A 161 5.15 12.18 6.31
N ALA A 162 5.25 12.12 7.65
CA ALA A 162 4.97 13.27 8.50
C ALA A 162 5.98 14.43 8.33
N LYS A 163 7.10 14.18 7.64
CA LYS A 163 8.19 15.14 7.39
C LYS A 163 8.60 15.25 5.94
N LEU A 164 8.35 14.23 5.16
CA LEU A 164 8.74 14.15 3.75
C LEU A 164 7.55 14.45 2.84
N LYS A 165 7.82 14.70 1.56
CA LYS A 165 6.77 14.85 0.55
C LYS A 165 5.93 13.58 0.47
N THR A 166 4.64 13.75 0.27
CA THR A 166 3.72 12.64 0.11
C THR A 166 3.90 11.92 -1.24
N PRO A 167 3.54 10.64 -1.34
CA PRO A 167 3.51 9.92 -2.62
C PRO A 167 2.76 10.67 -3.74
N ARG A 168 1.66 11.35 -3.39
CA ARG A 168 0.89 12.15 -4.35
C ARG A 168 1.70 13.33 -4.89
N GLU A 169 2.36 14.09 -4.02
CA GLU A 169 3.21 15.22 -4.41
C GLU A 169 4.39 14.79 -5.27
N LEU A 170 4.91 13.58 -5.04
CA LEU A 170 5.99 12.98 -5.82
C LEU A 170 5.52 12.42 -7.17
N GLY A 171 4.20 12.33 -7.40
CA GLY A 171 3.61 11.86 -8.64
C GLY A 171 3.36 10.36 -8.72
N ALA A 172 3.48 9.61 -7.62
CA ALA A 172 3.19 8.18 -7.59
C ALA A 172 1.72 7.89 -7.97
N ASP A 173 1.48 6.71 -8.55
CA ASP A 173 0.14 6.22 -8.87
C ASP A 173 -0.46 5.41 -7.73
N ILE A 174 0.39 4.69 -7.00
CA ILE A 174 0.02 3.80 -5.90
C ILE A 174 1.02 3.99 -4.77
N ALA A 175 0.53 4.04 -3.53
CA ALA A 175 1.33 4.03 -2.32
C ALA A 175 1.01 2.78 -1.50
N VAL A 176 2.05 2.08 -1.04
CA VAL A 176 1.94 0.90 -0.18
C VAL A 176 2.94 0.99 0.97
N GLY A 177 2.75 0.18 1.99
CA GLY A 177 3.67 0.12 3.11
C GLY A 177 3.07 -0.56 4.33
N SER A 178 3.80 -0.59 5.44
CA SER A 178 3.35 -1.16 6.70
C SER A 178 2.73 -0.10 7.61
N SER A 179 1.62 -0.45 8.26
CA SER A 179 1.00 0.36 9.32
C SER A 179 1.57 0.06 10.72
N GLN A 180 2.57 -0.80 10.84
CA GLN A 180 3.20 -1.15 12.13
C GLN A 180 3.71 0.09 12.89
N ARG A 181 4.08 1.15 12.17
CA ARG A 181 4.54 2.43 12.73
C ARG A 181 3.49 3.14 13.60
N PHE A 182 2.22 2.78 13.49
CA PHE A 182 1.15 3.30 14.35
C PHE A 182 1.14 2.72 15.78
N GLY A 183 2.11 1.91 16.14
CA GLY A 183 2.32 1.48 17.51
C GLY A 183 2.16 -0.02 17.76
N ILE A 184 2.17 -0.84 16.73
CA ILE A 184 2.20 -2.30 16.88
C ILE A 184 3.57 -2.71 17.43
N PRO A 185 3.65 -3.50 18.53
CA PRO A 185 4.91 -3.97 19.07
C PRO A 185 5.64 -4.91 18.10
N MET A 186 6.95 -4.85 18.07
CA MET A 186 7.75 -5.65 17.13
C MET A 186 7.68 -7.16 17.39
N GLY A 187 7.66 -7.63 18.66
CA GLY A 187 7.35 -9.01 19.03
C GLY A 187 7.94 -10.09 18.11
N TYR A 188 9.24 -10.11 17.86
CA TYR A 188 9.91 -11.01 16.89
C TYR A 188 9.41 -10.88 15.44
N GLY A 189 9.18 -9.65 14.99
CA GLY A 189 8.57 -9.36 13.71
C GLY A 189 7.08 -9.05 13.82
N GLY A 190 6.42 -9.56 14.84
CA GLY A 190 5.08 -9.21 15.31
C GLY A 190 3.97 -9.20 14.28
N PRO A 191 2.74 -9.03 14.71
CA PRO A 191 1.65 -8.75 13.79
C PRO A 191 1.79 -7.35 13.21
N HIS A 192 1.47 -7.19 11.94
CA HIS A 192 1.36 -5.91 11.26
C HIS A 192 0.33 -6.00 10.14
N ALA A 193 -0.11 -4.85 9.66
CA ALA A 193 -0.97 -4.75 8.51
C ALA A 193 -0.35 -3.77 7.51
N ALA A 194 -0.60 -3.99 6.24
CA ALA A 194 -0.20 -3.07 5.20
C ALA A 194 -1.33 -2.10 4.86
N PHE A 195 -0.95 -0.98 4.30
CA PHE A 195 -1.86 -0.08 3.61
C PHE A 195 -1.65 -0.15 2.09
N PHE A 196 -2.70 0.21 1.38
CA PHE A 196 -2.72 0.37 -0.06
C PHE A 196 -3.57 1.59 -0.38
N ALA A 197 -2.98 2.59 -1.02
CA ALA A 197 -3.69 3.80 -1.43
C ALA A 197 -3.38 4.13 -2.89
N THR A 198 -4.34 4.72 -3.60
CA THR A 198 -4.20 4.99 -5.02
C THR A 198 -5.09 6.15 -5.48
N LYS A 199 -5.02 6.47 -6.77
CA LYS A 199 -5.89 7.45 -7.43
C LYS A 199 -7.31 6.90 -7.57
N ASP A 200 -8.31 7.78 -7.53
CA ASP A 200 -9.74 7.40 -7.64
C ASP A 200 -10.04 6.62 -8.94
N GLU A 201 -9.35 6.94 -10.02
CA GLU A 201 -9.50 6.25 -11.30
C GLU A 201 -9.23 4.73 -11.26
N PHE A 202 -8.46 4.25 -10.26
CA PHE A 202 -8.10 2.84 -10.10
C PHE A 202 -8.97 2.09 -9.08
N LYS A 203 -9.91 2.75 -8.43
CA LYS A 203 -10.71 2.19 -7.32
C LYS A 203 -11.38 0.85 -7.63
N ARG A 204 -11.85 0.65 -8.86
CA ARG A 204 -12.51 -0.60 -9.28
C ARG A 204 -11.55 -1.80 -9.42
N SER A 205 -10.26 -1.53 -9.48
CA SER A 205 -9.22 -2.55 -9.59
C SER A 205 -8.44 -2.74 -8.30
N MET A 206 -8.77 -1.98 -7.24
CA MET A 206 -8.08 -2.08 -5.95
C MET A 206 -8.25 -3.46 -5.33
N PRO A 207 -7.18 -4.00 -4.74
CA PRO A 207 -7.26 -5.20 -3.91
C PRO A 207 -7.83 -4.88 -2.52
N GLY A 208 -8.31 -5.92 -1.84
CA GLY A 208 -8.77 -5.82 -0.47
C GLY A 208 -10.19 -5.24 -0.35
N ARG A 209 -10.55 -4.86 0.86
CA ARG A 209 -11.87 -4.32 1.19
C ARG A 209 -11.83 -2.82 1.32
N ILE A 210 -12.91 -2.19 0.93
CA ILE A 210 -13.17 -0.77 1.16
C ILE A 210 -14.41 -0.67 2.04
N ILE A 211 -14.35 0.15 3.08
CA ILE A 211 -15.50 0.48 3.91
C ILE A 211 -16.10 1.77 3.36
N GLY A 212 -17.40 1.77 3.12
CA GLY A 212 -18.14 2.92 2.64
C GLY A 212 -19.25 3.33 3.59
N VAL A 213 -19.72 4.54 3.40
CA VAL A 213 -20.83 5.13 4.14
C VAL A 213 -22.12 4.99 3.33
N SER A 214 -23.17 4.52 3.99
CA SER A 214 -24.51 4.35 3.43
C SER A 214 -25.57 4.78 4.46
N VAL A 215 -26.80 4.50 4.18
CA VAL A 215 -27.91 4.68 5.13
C VAL A 215 -28.70 3.38 5.25
N ASP A 216 -29.24 3.13 6.43
CA ASP A 216 -30.13 2.00 6.66
C ASP A 216 -31.56 2.28 6.12
N ARG A 217 -32.45 1.31 6.23
CA ARG A 217 -33.88 1.44 5.80
C ARG A 217 -34.65 2.54 6.54
N HIS A 218 -34.12 3.04 7.64
CA HIS A 218 -34.73 4.11 8.44
C HIS A 218 -34.07 5.48 8.20
N GLY A 219 -33.08 5.54 7.32
CA GLY A 219 -32.32 6.75 7.02
C GLY A 219 -31.19 7.07 8.00
N ASN A 220 -30.84 6.15 8.92
CA ASN A 220 -29.70 6.32 9.81
C ASN A 220 -28.40 5.97 9.09
N LEU A 221 -27.31 6.61 9.52
CA LEU A 221 -25.97 6.29 9.02
C LEU A 221 -25.66 4.80 9.21
N SER A 222 -25.15 4.17 8.17
CA SER A 222 -24.71 2.78 8.18
C SER A 222 -23.40 2.63 7.43
N LEU A 223 -22.51 1.77 7.93
CA LEU A 223 -21.26 1.44 7.28
C LEU A 223 -21.39 0.09 6.59
N ILE A 224 -20.79 -0.02 5.42
CA ILE A 224 -20.88 -1.21 4.57
C ILE A 224 -19.51 -1.58 4.02
N HIS A 225 -19.38 -2.83 3.57
CA HIS A 225 -18.28 -3.24 2.68
C HIS A 225 -18.64 -2.87 1.23
N ILE A 226 -17.68 -2.30 0.52
CA ILE A 226 -17.81 -1.97 -0.92
C ILE A 226 -16.99 -2.98 -1.73
#